data_c1365736a3e87a93e845062ead73a838
#
_entry.id   c1365736a3e87a93e845062ead73a838
#
_cell.length_a   1.000
_cell.length_b   1.000
_cell.length_c   1.000
_cell.angle_alpha   90.00
_cell.angle_beta   90.00
_cell.angle_gamma   90.00
#
_symmetry.space_group_name_H-M   'P 1'
#
loop_
_entity.id
_entity.type
_entity.pdbx_description
1 polymer ?
#
loop_
_entity_poly.entity_id
_entity_poly.type
_entity_poly.pdbx_seq_one_letter_code
_entity_poly.pdbx_strand_id
1 'polypeptide(L)'
;IFTYILPTIGNVTGIGFLQNSMLASTKTAWLAIVIVGAWQGIAMNTIIYISGLQTVPEEVYEASMVDGARGWKKFWKITFPLIIPFFTINLVLCMKNAMMVFDQIMSLTKGGPSQSTESISYLIYNNGMSGGQFGFQSANAFVFFVVIVIVSVLQMKFLNGKEEQL
;
A
#
# COMPACT_ATOMS: atom_id res chain seq x y z
N ILE A 1 11.21 2.63 -17.55
CA ILE A 1 10.03 1.81 -17.90
C ILE A 1 8.89 2.73 -18.34
N PHE A 2 8.33 3.57 -17.49
CA PHE A 2 7.13 4.39 -17.76
C PHE A 2 7.33 5.44 -18.87
N THR A 3 8.54 5.89 -19.09
CA THR A 3 8.88 6.97 -20.06
C THR A 3 9.24 6.45 -21.44
N TYR A 4 9.79 5.22 -21.54
CA TYR A 4 10.30 4.67 -22.79
C TYR A 4 9.69 3.32 -23.13
N ILE A 5 9.72 2.34 -22.21
CA ILE A 5 9.31 0.95 -22.52
C ILE A 5 7.80 0.88 -22.76
N LEU A 6 6.98 1.42 -21.86
CA LEU A 6 5.53 1.38 -22.02
C LEU A 6 5.05 2.12 -23.29
N PRO A 7 5.53 3.34 -23.63
CA PRO A 7 5.17 3.97 -24.88
C PRO A 7 5.60 3.18 -26.13
N THR A 8 6.76 2.53 -26.09
CA THR A 8 7.20 1.66 -27.20
C THR A 8 6.26 0.47 -27.38
N ILE A 9 5.90 -0.21 -26.27
CA ILE A 9 4.92 -1.31 -26.30
C ILE A 9 3.56 -0.79 -26.80
N GLY A 10 3.10 0.36 -26.32
CA GLY A 10 1.84 0.97 -26.74
C GLY A 10 1.79 1.27 -28.24
N ASN A 11 2.89 1.73 -28.81
CA ASN A 11 3.00 2.00 -30.25
C ASN A 11 2.98 0.71 -31.07
N VAL A 12 3.60 -0.36 -30.58
CA VAL A 12 3.63 -1.67 -31.26
C VAL A 12 2.29 -2.40 -31.15
N THR A 13 1.63 -2.32 -30.00
CA THR A 13 0.37 -3.03 -29.73
C THR A 13 -0.88 -2.24 -30.09
N GLY A 14 -0.77 -0.94 -30.41
CA GLY A 14 -1.88 -0.06 -30.72
C GLY A 14 -2.72 0.35 -29.48
N ILE A 15 -2.26 0.06 -28.26
CA ILE A 15 -2.97 0.41 -27.03
C ILE A 15 -2.74 1.89 -26.72
N GLY A 16 -3.73 2.73 -27.02
CA GLY A 16 -3.62 4.20 -26.90
C GLY A 16 -3.24 4.71 -25.50
N PHE A 17 -3.66 4.02 -24.46
CA PHE A 17 -3.32 4.36 -23.06
C PHE A 17 -1.80 4.25 -22.78
N LEU A 18 -1.08 3.37 -23.47
CA LEU A 18 0.34 3.13 -23.27
C LEU A 18 1.22 3.98 -24.23
N GLN A 19 0.65 4.58 -25.26
CA GLN A 19 1.41 5.34 -26.28
C GLN A 19 2.09 6.59 -25.73
N ASN A 20 1.52 7.20 -24.71
CA ASN A 20 2.08 8.36 -24.04
C ASN A 20 2.76 7.97 -22.74
N SER A 21 3.80 8.74 -22.34
CA SER A 21 4.40 8.54 -21.01
C SER A 21 3.36 8.73 -19.90
N MET A 22 3.16 7.72 -19.10
CA MET A 22 2.23 7.79 -17.95
C MET A 22 2.62 8.91 -16.98
N LEU A 23 3.91 9.26 -16.90
CA LEU A 23 4.41 10.32 -16.02
C LEU A 23 4.18 11.73 -16.56
N ALA A 24 3.86 11.88 -17.84
CA ALA A 24 3.64 13.18 -18.47
C ALA A 24 2.20 13.72 -18.30
N SER A 25 1.26 12.87 -17.91
CA SER A 25 -0.15 13.24 -17.75
C SER A 25 -0.56 13.30 -16.28
N THR A 26 -1.25 14.39 -15.88
CA THR A 26 -1.80 14.58 -14.55
C THR A 26 -2.78 13.46 -14.13
N LYS A 27 -3.44 12.82 -15.12
CA LYS A 27 -4.41 11.75 -14.88
C LYS A 27 -3.77 10.39 -14.65
N THR A 28 -2.57 10.15 -15.16
CA THR A 28 -1.93 8.81 -15.14
C THR A 28 -0.66 8.76 -14.31
N ALA A 29 -0.07 9.90 -13.94
CA ALA A 29 1.18 9.93 -13.18
C ALA A 29 1.05 9.26 -11.79
N TRP A 30 -0.05 9.49 -11.09
CA TRP A 30 -0.33 8.83 -9.81
C TRP A 30 -0.50 7.32 -9.92
N LEU A 31 -1.00 6.83 -11.06
CA LEU A 31 -1.13 5.39 -11.34
C LEU A 31 0.24 4.72 -11.39
N ALA A 32 1.24 5.37 -12.01
CA ALA A 32 2.61 4.86 -12.02
C ALA A 32 3.19 4.73 -10.61
N ILE A 33 2.91 5.71 -9.73
CA ILE A 33 3.32 5.69 -8.33
C ILE A 33 2.66 4.52 -7.59
N VAL A 34 1.35 4.33 -7.77
CA VAL A 34 0.60 3.22 -7.15
C VAL A 34 1.12 1.86 -7.62
N ILE A 35 1.39 1.68 -8.92
CA ILE A 35 1.92 0.42 -9.47
C ILE A 35 3.28 0.09 -8.85
N VAL A 36 4.18 1.07 -8.78
CA VAL A 36 5.51 0.85 -8.17
C VAL A 36 5.40 0.59 -6.67
N GLY A 37 4.56 1.35 -5.96
CA GLY A 37 4.32 1.13 -4.54
C GLY A 37 3.72 -0.25 -4.23
N ALA A 38 2.75 -0.68 -5.03
CA ALA A 38 2.17 -2.01 -4.93
C ALA A 38 3.22 -3.10 -5.20
N TRP A 39 4.01 -2.96 -6.24
CA TRP A 39 5.09 -3.90 -6.56
C TRP A 39 6.12 -4.02 -5.42
N GLN A 40 6.55 -2.90 -4.85
CA GLN A 40 7.44 -2.90 -3.68
C GLN A 40 6.81 -3.53 -2.45
N GLY A 41 5.50 -3.32 -2.24
CA GLY A 41 4.78 -3.87 -1.10
C GLY A 41 4.57 -5.39 -1.15
N ILE A 42 4.53 -6.00 -2.34
CA ILE A 42 4.22 -7.42 -2.52
C ILE A 42 5.12 -8.31 -1.67
N ALA A 43 6.42 -8.08 -1.68
CA ALA A 43 7.39 -8.95 -0.98
C ALA A 43 7.11 -9.00 0.53
N MET A 44 7.01 -7.84 1.18
CA MET A 44 6.80 -7.74 2.63
C MET A 44 5.43 -8.26 3.04
N ASN A 45 4.40 -7.89 2.30
CA ASN A 45 3.03 -8.33 2.56
C ASN A 45 2.90 -9.86 2.41
N THR A 46 3.56 -10.43 1.40
CA THR A 46 3.57 -11.90 1.19
C THR A 46 4.22 -12.62 2.36
N ILE A 47 5.37 -12.13 2.87
CA ILE A 47 6.04 -12.75 4.02
C ILE A 47 5.14 -12.71 5.26
N ILE A 48 4.45 -11.61 5.52
CA ILE A 48 3.52 -11.51 6.66
C ILE A 48 2.41 -12.56 6.56
N TYR A 49 1.81 -12.73 5.38
CA TYR A 49 0.76 -13.74 5.19
C TYR A 49 1.28 -15.17 5.25
N ILE A 50 2.47 -15.46 4.70
CA ILE A 50 3.09 -16.78 4.82
C ILE A 50 3.36 -17.10 6.29
N SER A 51 3.91 -16.15 7.05
CA SER A 51 4.11 -16.33 8.49
C SER A 51 2.81 -16.63 9.23
N GLY A 52 1.73 -15.90 8.89
CA GLY A 52 0.41 -16.18 9.45
C GLY A 52 -0.12 -17.56 9.10
N LEU A 53 0.04 -18.00 7.87
CA LEU A 53 -0.39 -19.35 7.45
C LEU A 53 0.39 -20.46 8.15
N GLN A 54 1.66 -20.24 8.46
CA GLN A 54 2.50 -21.20 9.18
C GLN A 54 2.14 -21.35 10.67
N THR A 55 1.42 -20.40 11.25
CA THR A 55 0.96 -20.50 12.64
C THR A 55 -0.26 -21.39 12.80
N VAL A 56 -0.96 -21.73 11.73
CA VAL A 56 -2.16 -22.59 11.76
C VAL A 56 -1.74 -24.06 11.92
N PRO A 57 -2.12 -24.75 13.01
CA PRO A 57 -1.78 -26.16 13.22
C PRO A 57 -2.34 -27.05 12.11
N GLU A 58 -1.57 -28.05 11.69
CA GLU A 58 -1.98 -29.01 10.66
C GLU A 58 -3.23 -29.80 11.05
N GLU A 59 -3.37 -30.10 12.33
CA GLU A 59 -4.54 -30.78 12.93
C GLU A 59 -5.86 -30.07 12.60
N VAL A 60 -5.87 -28.73 12.54
CA VAL A 60 -7.06 -27.94 12.15
C VAL A 60 -7.44 -28.21 10.70
N TYR A 61 -6.44 -28.36 9.85
CA TYR A 61 -6.68 -28.68 8.44
C TYR A 61 -7.14 -30.11 8.23
N GLU A 62 -6.60 -31.07 9.00
CA GLU A 62 -7.04 -32.46 8.97
C GLU A 62 -8.48 -32.62 9.47
N ALA A 63 -8.83 -32.01 10.59
CA ALA A 63 -10.20 -31.99 11.12
C ALA A 63 -11.18 -31.40 10.11
N SER A 64 -10.78 -30.31 9.45
CA SER A 64 -11.62 -29.66 8.43
C SER A 64 -11.91 -30.55 7.21
N MET A 65 -10.97 -31.43 6.86
CA MET A 65 -11.17 -32.38 5.75
C MET A 65 -12.16 -33.47 6.13
N VAL A 66 -12.17 -33.92 7.38
CA VAL A 66 -13.17 -34.87 7.90
C VAL A 66 -14.56 -34.25 7.84
N ASP A 67 -14.70 -32.96 8.17
CA ASP A 67 -15.96 -32.21 8.09
C ASP A 67 -16.38 -31.84 6.64
N GLY A 68 -15.62 -32.31 5.64
CA GLY A 68 -15.92 -32.08 4.23
C GLY A 68 -15.65 -30.65 3.72
N ALA A 69 -14.89 -29.83 4.47
CA ALA A 69 -14.49 -28.52 4.03
C ALA A 69 -13.32 -28.61 3.04
N ARG A 70 -13.56 -28.29 1.76
CA ARG A 70 -12.56 -28.33 0.69
C ARG A 70 -12.48 -27.00 -0.08
N GLY A 71 -11.31 -26.70 -0.66
CA GLY A 71 -11.07 -25.55 -1.52
C GLY A 71 -11.50 -24.21 -0.90
N TRP A 72 -12.34 -23.44 -1.57
CA TRP A 72 -12.81 -22.12 -1.13
C TRP A 72 -13.55 -22.13 0.19
N LYS A 73 -14.30 -23.20 0.51
CA LYS A 73 -15.02 -23.32 1.78
C LYS A 73 -14.03 -23.43 2.94
N LYS A 74 -12.95 -24.22 2.78
CA LYS A 74 -11.86 -24.34 3.77
C LYS A 74 -11.15 -23.00 3.96
N PHE A 75 -10.85 -22.29 2.88
CA PHE A 75 -10.19 -20.99 2.96
C PHE A 75 -11.01 -19.97 3.76
N TRP A 76 -12.27 -19.72 3.39
CA TRP A 76 -13.07 -18.67 4.01
C TRP A 76 -13.58 -19.01 5.42
N LYS A 77 -13.81 -20.30 5.72
CA LYS A 77 -14.38 -20.71 7.02
C LYS A 77 -13.34 -21.08 8.08
N ILE A 78 -12.12 -21.39 7.66
CA ILE A 78 -11.08 -21.91 8.55
C ILE A 78 -9.81 -21.10 8.43
N THR A 79 -9.18 -21.07 7.25
CA THR A 79 -7.87 -20.43 7.10
C THR A 79 -7.95 -18.93 7.32
N PHE A 80 -8.89 -18.25 6.66
CA PHE A 80 -8.98 -16.79 6.71
C PHE A 80 -9.27 -16.28 8.13
N PRO A 81 -10.23 -16.81 8.90
CA PRO A 81 -10.44 -16.42 10.30
C PRO A 81 -9.19 -16.57 11.18
N LEU A 82 -8.43 -17.64 11.00
CA LEU A 82 -7.22 -17.89 11.78
C LEU A 82 -6.07 -16.93 11.47
N ILE A 83 -6.02 -16.39 10.26
CA ILE A 83 -4.99 -15.42 9.85
C ILE A 83 -5.45 -13.96 9.94
N ILE A 84 -6.65 -13.68 10.44
CA ILE A 84 -7.17 -12.32 10.61
C ILE A 84 -6.21 -11.40 11.37
N PRO A 85 -5.53 -11.81 12.46
CA PRO A 85 -4.57 -10.96 13.15
C PRO A 85 -3.44 -10.47 12.22
N PHE A 86 -2.93 -11.35 11.36
CA PHE A 86 -1.90 -11.00 10.37
C PHE A 86 -2.44 -10.06 9.27
N PHE A 87 -3.70 -10.27 8.87
CA PHE A 87 -4.40 -9.37 7.95
C PHE A 87 -4.55 -7.97 8.55
N THR A 88 -4.95 -7.88 9.82
CA THR A 88 -5.10 -6.62 10.57
C THR A 88 -3.78 -5.86 10.64
N ILE A 89 -2.69 -6.53 11.06
CA ILE A 89 -1.35 -5.92 11.11
C ILE A 89 -0.93 -5.42 9.73
N ASN A 90 -1.09 -6.26 8.71
CA ASN A 90 -0.71 -5.91 7.34
C ASN A 90 -1.50 -4.72 6.80
N LEU A 91 -2.81 -4.66 7.07
CA LEU A 91 -3.66 -3.54 6.66
C LEU A 91 -3.24 -2.22 7.32
N VAL A 92 -2.88 -2.24 8.62
CA VAL A 92 -2.37 -1.05 9.33
C VAL A 92 -1.05 -0.59 8.73
N LEU A 93 -0.13 -1.51 8.43
CA LEU A 93 1.15 -1.18 7.80
C LEU A 93 0.97 -0.61 6.40
N CYS A 94 0.09 -1.20 5.58
CA CYS A 94 -0.22 -0.70 4.24
C CYS A 94 -0.82 0.71 4.28
N MET A 95 -1.75 0.97 5.19
CA MET A 95 -2.37 2.29 5.34
C MET A 95 -1.35 3.35 5.74
N LYS A 96 -0.51 3.04 6.73
CA LYS A 96 0.59 3.91 7.14
C LYS A 96 1.53 4.21 5.97
N ASN A 97 1.97 3.19 5.24
CA ASN A 97 2.88 3.36 4.11
C ASN A 97 2.25 4.18 2.98
N ALA A 98 0.95 4.00 2.71
CA ALA A 98 0.23 4.78 1.72
C ALA A 98 0.13 6.27 2.12
N MET A 99 -0.05 6.58 3.40
CA MET A 99 -0.05 7.97 3.89
C MET A 99 1.34 8.61 3.81
N MET A 100 2.41 7.84 4.03
CA MET A 100 3.80 8.31 4.07
C MET A 100 4.52 8.19 2.73
N VAL A 101 3.84 7.98 1.63
CA VAL A 101 4.47 7.82 0.32
C VAL A 101 5.34 9.04 -0.02
N PHE A 102 6.64 8.80 -0.25
CA PHE A 102 7.65 9.82 -0.54
C PHE A 102 8.62 9.36 -1.64
N ASP A 103 9.27 8.21 -1.45
CA ASP A 103 10.36 7.73 -2.30
C ASP A 103 9.94 7.57 -3.76
N GLN A 104 8.74 7.03 -4.00
CA GLN A 104 8.18 6.84 -5.33
C GLN A 104 7.92 8.19 -6.00
N ILE A 105 7.37 9.16 -5.25
CA ILE A 105 7.10 10.51 -5.77
C ILE A 105 8.42 11.22 -6.09
N MET A 106 9.38 11.19 -5.16
CA MET A 106 10.68 11.82 -5.36
C MET A 106 11.44 11.25 -6.55
N SER A 107 11.37 9.92 -6.75
CA SER A 107 12.10 9.22 -7.81
C SER A 107 11.44 9.33 -9.17
N LEU A 108 10.08 9.29 -9.25
CA LEU A 108 9.36 9.17 -10.52
C LEU A 108 8.89 10.51 -11.04
N THR A 109 8.31 11.36 -10.21
CA THR A 109 7.56 12.55 -10.64
C THR A 109 8.06 13.85 -10.05
N LYS A 110 8.73 13.82 -8.91
CA LYS A 110 9.08 15.03 -8.13
C LYS A 110 7.87 15.94 -7.90
N GLY A 111 6.71 15.32 -7.63
CA GLY A 111 5.44 16.04 -7.44
C GLY A 111 4.68 16.36 -8.73
N GLY A 112 5.33 16.26 -9.92
CA GLY A 112 4.73 16.60 -11.21
C GLY A 112 3.84 15.51 -11.82
N PRO A 113 3.23 15.78 -13.00
CA PRO A 113 3.11 17.09 -13.64
C PRO A 113 2.12 18.00 -12.89
N SER A 114 2.34 19.29 -12.93
CA SER A 114 1.44 20.31 -12.33
C SER A 114 1.04 20.02 -10.88
N GLN A 115 1.97 19.56 -10.05
CA GLN A 115 1.76 19.22 -8.62
C GLN A 115 0.71 18.12 -8.36
N SER A 116 0.32 17.36 -9.38
CA SER A 116 -0.76 16.37 -9.31
C SER A 116 -0.42 15.13 -8.48
N THR A 117 0.86 14.92 -8.18
CA THR A 117 1.34 13.75 -7.44
C THR A 117 2.03 14.11 -6.12
N GLU A 118 1.84 15.32 -5.61
CA GLU A 118 2.42 15.73 -4.35
C GLU A 118 1.73 15.02 -3.17
N SER A 119 2.51 14.38 -2.32
CA SER A 119 2.07 13.90 -1.01
C SER A 119 2.43 14.89 0.09
N ILE A 120 1.81 14.75 1.25
CA ILE A 120 2.16 15.56 2.44
C ILE A 120 3.65 15.38 2.80
N SER A 121 4.15 14.15 2.77
CA SER A 121 5.57 13.86 3.04
C SER A 121 6.50 14.56 2.04
N TYR A 122 6.15 14.54 0.76
CA TYR A 122 6.92 15.23 -0.28
C TYR A 122 6.89 16.76 -0.09
N LEU A 123 5.72 17.34 0.20
CA LEU A 123 5.58 18.78 0.45
C LEU A 123 6.39 19.26 1.65
N ILE A 124 6.34 18.50 2.78
CA ILE A 124 7.15 18.79 3.96
C ILE A 124 8.64 18.83 3.61
N TYR A 125 9.11 17.82 2.90
CA TYR A 125 10.50 17.72 2.48
C TYR A 125 10.89 18.86 1.51
N ASN A 126 10.13 19.03 0.45
CA ASN A 126 10.45 19.99 -0.61
C ASN A 126 10.43 21.42 -0.11
N ASN A 127 9.42 21.83 0.65
CA ASN A 127 9.32 23.19 1.17
C ASN A 127 10.27 23.42 2.37
N GLY A 128 10.58 22.38 3.14
CA GLY A 128 11.56 22.46 4.23
C GLY A 128 12.98 22.62 3.72
N MET A 129 13.41 21.71 2.82
CA MET A 129 14.79 21.65 2.36
C MET A 129 15.08 22.65 1.23
N SER A 130 14.22 22.69 0.23
CA SER A 130 14.42 23.55 -0.95
C SER A 130 13.79 24.94 -0.80
N GLY A 131 12.68 25.03 -0.05
CA GLY A 131 11.96 26.29 0.21
C GLY A 131 12.46 27.08 1.42
N GLY A 132 13.40 26.57 2.19
CA GLY A 132 13.97 27.25 3.38
C GLY A 132 13.00 27.41 4.55
N GLN A 133 11.83 26.75 4.53
CA GLN A 133 10.79 26.88 5.55
C GLN A 133 10.92 25.80 6.66
N PHE A 134 12.14 25.57 7.14
CA PHE A 134 12.45 24.44 8.01
C PHE A 134 11.58 24.38 9.28
N GLY A 135 11.45 25.51 9.99
CA GLY A 135 10.66 25.55 11.23
C GLY A 135 9.18 25.27 11.01
N PHE A 136 8.59 25.85 9.96
CA PHE A 136 7.18 25.63 9.61
C PHE A 136 6.93 24.18 9.18
N GLN A 137 7.81 23.62 8.35
CA GLN A 137 7.66 22.24 7.89
C GLN A 137 7.93 21.21 8.98
N SER A 138 8.77 21.53 9.97
CA SER A 138 8.92 20.70 11.18
C SER A 138 7.61 20.63 12.00
N ALA A 139 6.90 21.73 12.13
CA ALA A 139 5.59 21.74 12.76
C ALA A 139 4.57 20.92 11.95
N ASN A 140 4.55 21.06 10.62
CA ASN A 140 3.70 20.25 9.73
C ASN A 140 4.01 18.76 9.85
N ALA A 141 5.29 18.38 9.94
CA ALA A 141 5.70 16.99 10.15
C ALA A 141 5.17 16.43 11.47
N PHE A 142 5.23 17.22 12.54
CA PHE A 142 4.68 16.82 13.84
C PHE A 142 3.16 16.63 13.79
N VAL A 143 2.43 17.58 13.19
CA VAL A 143 0.98 17.45 13.01
C VAL A 143 0.63 16.22 12.17
N PHE A 144 1.37 16.00 11.09
CA PHE A 144 1.17 14.84 10.24
C PHE A 144 1.45 13.51 10.97
N PHE A 145 2.50 13.47 11.79
CA PHE A 145 2.77 12.32 12.67
C PHE A 145 1.59 12.04 13.60
N VAL A 146 1.04 13.05 14.27
CA VAL A 146 -0.12 12.89 15.16
C VAL A 146 -1.32 12.34 14.39
N VAL A 147 -1.58 12.85 13.18
CA VAL A 147 -2.67 12.34 12.31
C VAL A 147 -2.47 10.87 11.98
N ILE A 148 -1.26 10.45 11.59
CA ILE A 148 -0.95 9.05 11.29
C ILE A 148 -1.19 8.16 12.52
N VAL A 149 -0.75 8.60 13.70
CA VAL A 149 -0.96 7.85 14.96
C VAL A 149 -2.45 7.69 15.24
N ILE A 150 -3.23 8.77 15.15
CA ILE A 150 -4.69 8.73 15.38
C ILE A 150 -5.36 7.76 14.40
N VAL A 151 -5.07 7.87 13.10
CA VAL A 151 -5.63 6.99 12.07
C VAL A 151 -5.27 5.53 12.34
N SER A 152 -4.00 5.24 12.68
CA SER A 152 -3.54 3.88 12.97
C SER A 152 -4.22 3.29 14.20
N VAL A 153 -4.37 4.07 15.27
CA VAL A 153 -5.06 3.63 16.50
C VAL A 153 -6.55 3.38 16.24
N LEU A 154 -7.21 4.28 15.51
CA LEU A 154 -8.63 4.10 15.16
C LEU A 154 -8.82 2.85 14.29
N GLN A 155 -7.95 2.63 13.30
CA GLN A 155 -7.98 1.46 12.43
C GLN A 155 -7.79 0.16 13.23
N MET A 156 -6.78 0.10 14.12
CA MET A 156 -6.58 -1.06 15.01
C MET A 156 -7.80 -1.32 15.88
N LYS A 157 -8.34 -0.30 16.53
CA LYS A 157 -9.51 -0.45 17.40
C LYS A 157 -10.73 -0.97 16.64
N PHE A 158 -10.94 -0.49 15.41
CA PHE A 158 -12.05 -0.93 14.56
C PHE A 158 -11.89 -2.39 14.09
N LEU A 159 -10.66 -2.81 13.78
CA LEU A 159 -10.38 -4.16 13.30
C LEU A 159 -10.39 -5.19 14.43
N ASN A 160 -9.76 -4.89 15.58
CA ASN A 160 -9.74 -5.79 16.74
C ASN A 160 -11.15 -6.04 17.28
N GLY A 161 -12.04 -5.04 17.28
CA GLY A 161 -13.43 -5.24 17.68
C GLY A 161 -14.22 -6.20 16.77
N LYS A 162 -13.72 -6.52 15.58
CA LYS A 162 -14.27 -7.56 14.70
C LYS A 162 -13.61 -8.92 14.89
N GLU A 163 -12.37 -8.98 15.37
CA GLU A 163 -11.66 -10.23 15.69
C GLU A 163 -12.29 -10.95 16.89
N GLU A 164 -12.77 -10.20 17.89
CA GLU A 164 -13.44 -10.76 19.07
C GLU A 164 -14.85 -11.33 18.79
N GLN A 165 -15.42 -11.06 17.61
CA GLN A 165 -16.76 -11.51 17.22
C GLN A 165 -16.77 -12.74 16.29
N LEU A 166 -15.59 -13.26 15.91
CA LEU A 166 -15.40 -14.40 15.02
C LEU A 166 -14.83 -15.60 15.74
#